data_31a9c7d8252ebe438232dd69143b9fc7
#
_entry.id   31a9c7d8252ebe438232dd69143b9fc7
#
_cell.length_a   1.000
_cell.length_b   1.000
_cell.length_c   1.000
_cell.angle_alpha   90.00
_cell.angle_beta   90.00
_cell.angle_gamma   90.00
#
_symmetry.space_group_name_H-M   'P 1'
#
loop_
_entity.id
_entity.type
_entity.pdbx_description
1 polymer ?
#
loop_
_entity_poly.entity_id
_entity_poly.type
_entity_poly.pdbx_seq_one_letter_code
_entity_poly.pdbx_strand_id
1 'polypeptide(L)'
;MRINKFLADKGIASRRHADEIIAAGRITINGVVATLGANVEEGDEVAMDGILLESGEKKNEYYLMNKPKGVVCTVSDDRGRKTVMEFLPAGTGRVFPVGRLDYETEGLLILTNDGDLAFRLTHPSTEIPKKYMAKIEGTLTEKDLNPIRSGVELDGVLTKKCKAHIVETNKAYTKVHITITEGKNRQVRRMFEAIGRNVELLRRVSIGRLKLTGLDRGEVRPLTEQEIFYLQTL
;
A
#
# COMPACT_ATOMS: atom_id res chain seq x y z
N MET A 1 5.36 5.80 23.30
CA MET A 1 5.52 5.34 21.88
C MET A 1 6.81 4.56 21.74
N ARG A 2 6.88 3.50 20.89
CA ARG A 2 8.17 2.79 20.63
C ARG A 2 9.19 3.71 19.98
N ILE A 3 10.44 3.69 20.44
CA ILE A 3 11.53 4.56 19.96
C ILE A 3 11.77 4.45 18.44
N ASN A 4 11.69 3.24 17.86
CA ASN A 4 11.85 3.07 16.43
C ASN A 4 10.69 3.68 15.62
N LYS A 5 9.45 3.70 16.19
CA LYS A 5 8.32 4.42 15.59
C LYS A 5 8.56 5.93 15.70
N PHE A 6 9.00 6.42 16.84
CA PHE A 6 9.34 7.82 17.04
C PHE A 6 10.37 8.32 16.00
N LEU A 7 11.47 7.60 15.81
CA LEU A 7 12.49 7.96 14.82
C LEU A 7 11.96 7.93 13.37
N ALA A 8 11.09 6.96 13.07
CA ALA A 8 10.45 6.89 11.75
C ALA A 8 9.43 8.02 11.53
N ASP A 9 8.69 8.37 12.56
CA ASP A 9 7.71 9.47 12.53
C ASP A 9 8.42 10.84 12.43
N LYS A 10 9.63 10.96 12.95
CA LYS A 10 10.49 12.15 12.74
C LYS A 10 11.20 12.15 11.38
N GLY A 11 11.02 11.14 10.54
CA GLY A 11 11.63 11.06 9.21
C GLY A 11 13.11 10.70 9.20
N ILE A 12 13.71 10.37 10.36
CA ILE A 12 15.14 10.09 10.52
C ILE A 12 15.52 8.78 9.82
N ALA A 13 14.76 7.70 10.08
CA ALA A 13 15.05 6.38 9.53
C ALA A 13 13.77 5.56 9.24
N SER A 14 13.86 4.44 8.50
CA SER A 14 12.78 3.44 8.53
C SER A 14 12.79 2.77 9.91
N ARG A 15 11.67 2.16 10.32
CA ARG A 15 11.64 1.45 11.62
C ARG A 15 12.74 0.41 11.75
N ARG A 16 13.06 -0.34 10.68
CA ARG A 16 14.17 -1.32 10.66
C ARG A 16 15.52 -0.64 10.76
N HIS A 17 15.75 0.40 9.99
CA HIS A 17 17.02 1.15 10.08
C HIS A 17 17.15 1.91 11.40
N ALA A 18 16.05 2.36 11.99
CA ALA A 18 16.03 2.90 13.34
C ALA A 18 16.48 1.85 14.39
N ASP A 19 16.02 0.60 14.25
CA ASP A 19 16.49 -0.49 15.12
C ASP A 19 18.03 -0.69 15.02
N GLU A 20 18.61 -0.58 13.81
CA GLU A 20 20.06 -0.64 13.59
C GLU A 20 20.78 0.52 14.27
N ILE A 21 20.27 1.75 14.14
CA ILE A 21 20.83 2.97 14.77
C ILE A 21 20.76 2.85 16.30
N ILE A 22 19.65 2.35 16.85
CA ILE A 22 19.47 2.14 18.29
C ILE A 22 20.46 1.07 18.79
N ALA A 23 20.57 -0.06 18.07
CA ALA A 23 21.51 -1.13 18.43
C ALA A 23 22.97 -0.67 18.40
N ALA A 24 23.31 0.29 17.55
CA ALA A 24 24.63 0.93 17.50
C ALA A 24 24.89 1.94 18.65
N GLY A 25 23.93 2.10 19.59
CA GLY A 25 24.09 2.98 20.75
C GLY A 25 24.06 4.48 20.45
N ARG A 26 23.57 4.86 19.25
CA ARG A 26 23.59 6.25 18.76
C ARG A 26 22.40 7.10 19.25
N ILE A 27 21.41 6.47 19.90
CA ILE A 27 20.22 7.15 20.41
C ILE A 27 20.25 7.19 21.94
N THR A 28 19.94 8.35 22.49
CA THR A 28 19.70 8.50 23.93
C THR A 28 18.30 9.00 24.20
N ILE A 29 17.73 8.59 25.34
CA ILE A 29 16.48 9.13 25.91
C ILE A 29 16.87 9.70 27.27
N ASN A 30 16.63 10.99 27.49
CA ASN A 30 17.00 11.69 28.72
C ASN A 30 18.49 11.47 29.10
N GLY A 31 19.39 11.50 28.12
CA GLY A 31 20.84 11.28 28.29
C GLY A 31 21.27 9.82 28.47
N VAL A 32 20.36 8.85 28.57
CA VAL A 32 20.62 7.41 28.71
C VAL A 32 20.54 6.73 27.35
N VAL A 33 21.53 5.88 27.02
CA VAL A 33 21.53 5.12 25.74
C VAL A 33 20.29 4.24 25.66
N ALA A 34 19.52 4.42 24.58
CA ALA A 34 18.29 3.69 24.34
C ALA A 34 18.58 2.23 23.91
N THR A 35 17.75 1.30 24.39
CA THR A 35 17.78 -0.10 23.97
C THR A 35 16.69 -0.39 22.94
N LEU A 36 16.84 -1.50 22.20
CA LEU A 36 15.79 -1.96 21.28
C LEU A 36 14.48 -2.15 22.02
N GLY A 37 13.41 -1.58 21.47
CA GLY A 37 12.07 -1.68 22.04
C GLY A 37 11.80 -0.70 23.20
N ALA A 38 12.72 0.19 23.56
CA ALA A 38 12.44 1.27 24.51
C ALA A 38 11.24 2.11 24.08
N ASN A 39 10.55 2.70 25.06
CA ASN A 39 9.48 3.64 24.81
C ASN A 39 9.97 5.07 25.01
N VAL A 40 9.38 5.98 24.27
CA VAL A 40 9.49 7.44 24.44
C VAL A 40 8.15 7.93 24.96
N GLU A 41 8.18 8.63 26.08
CA GLU A 41 7.01 9.28 26.67
C GLU A 41 6.93 10.75 26.26
N GLU A 42 5.82 11.39 26.56
CA GLU A 42 5.66 12.83 26.34
C GLU A 42 6.59 13.61 27.29
N GLY A 43 7.37 14.52 26.75
CA GLY A 43 8.36 15.28 27.51
C GLY A 43 9.78 14.69 27.54
N ASP A 44 9.96 13.46 27.03
CA ASP A 44 11.31 12.88 26.93
C ASP A 44 12.18 13.60 25.91
N GLU A 45 13.44 13.85 26.28
CA GLU A 45 14.48 14.37 25.39
C GLU A 45 15.15 13.22 24.65
N VAL A 46 14.91 13.14 23.32
CA VAL A 46 15.56 12.13 22.47
C VAL A 46 16.69 12.79 21.68
N ALA A 47 17.88 12.22 21.73
CA ALA A 47 19.01 12.70 20.95
C ALA A 47 19.63 11.60 20.08
N MET A 48 20.19 11.98 18.93
CA MET A 48 20.99 11.13 18.07
C MET A 48 22.39 11.71 17.95
N ASP A 49 23.41 10.90 18.28
CA ASP A 49 24.83 11.33 18.32
C ASP A 49 25.04 12.62 19.14
N GLY A 50 24.30 12.79 20.23
CA GLY A 50 24.37 13.97 21.11
C GLY A 50 23.56 15.18 20.62
N ILE A 51 22.90 15.11 19.45
CA ILE A 51 22.07 16.19 18.92
C ILE A 51 20.62 15.91 19.26
N LEU A 52 19.96 16.85 19.98
CA LEU A 52 18.55 16.74 20.32
C LEU A 52 17.70 16.70 19.06
N LEU A 53 16.79 15.73 19.02
CA LEU A 53 15.80 15.62 17.96
C LEU A 53 14.62 16.54 18.29
N GLU A 54 14.53 17.66 17.57
CA GLU A 54 13.48 18.64 17.79
C GLU A 54 12.07 18.03 17.75
N SER A 55 11.21 18.53 18.62
CA SER A 55 9.79 18.18 18.70
C SER A 55 8.94 18.69 17.52
N GLY A 56 9.57 19.10 16.39
CA GLY A 56 8.89 19.68 15.26
C GLY A 56 7.73 18.81 14.76
N GLU A 57 6.60 19.45 14.44
CA GLU A 57 5.46 18.78 13.85
C GLU A 57 5.84 18.23 12.48
N LYS A 58 5.70 16.93 12.33
CA LYS A 58 5.85 16.27 11.03
C LYS A 58 4.70 16.69 10.13
N LYS A 59 5.00 17.35 9.02
CA LYS A 59 4.01 17.57 7.96
C LYS A 59 3.76 16.24 7.24
N ASN A 60 2.57 15.69 7.41
CA ASN A 60 2.17 14.50 6.69
C ASN A 60 1.94 14.83 5.21
N GLU A 61 2.48 13.97 4.35
CA GLU A 61 2.34 14.04 2.90
C GLU A 61 1.53 12.85 2.40
N TYR A 62 0.65 13.10 1.43
CA TYR A 62 -0.25 12.09 0.88
C TYR A 62 -0.33 12.23 -0.63
N TYR A 63 0.00 11.18 -1.35
CA TYR A 63 -0.02 11.15 -2.80
C TYR A 63 -0.86 10.00 -3.32
N LEU A 64 -1.57 10.26 -4.42
CA LEU A 64 -2.24 9.27 -5.25
C LEU A 64 -1.41 9.06 -6.50
N MET A 65 -1.07 7.81 -6.76
CA MET A 65 -0.33 7.40 -7.95
C MET A 65 -1.18 6.45 -8.81
N ASN A 66 -1.14 6.63 -10.13
CA ASN A 66 -1.53 5.60 -11.07
C ASN A 66 -0.31 4.76 -11.44
N LYS A 67 0.01 3.76 -10.60
CA LYS A 67 1.18 2.92 -10.77
C LYS A 67 1.15 2.21 -12.13
N PRO A 68 2.17 2.33 -12.97
CA PRO A 68 2.26 1.57 -14.21
C PRO A 68 2.71 0.12 -13.95
N LYS A 69 2.50 -0.75 -14.94
CA LYS A 69 3.12 -2.08 -15.02
C LYS A 69 4.65 -1.96 -15.10
N GLY A 70 5.39 -2.95 -14.62
CA GLY A 70 6.85 -2.94 -14.71
C GLY A 70 7.56 -2.10 -13.64
N VAL A 71 6.86 -1.75 -12.56
CA VAL A 71 7.39 -0.94 -11.45
C VAL A 71 7.13 -1.65 -10.12
N VAL A 72 8.12 -1.68 -9.23
CA VAL A 72 8.00 -2.32 -7.91
C VAL A 72 7.51 -1.34 -6.84
N CYS A 73 6.64 -1.82 -5.94
CA CYS A 73 6.14 -1.07 -4.77
C CYS A 73 7.11 -1.20 -3.60
N THR A 74 8.23 -0.50 -3.65
CA THR A 74 9.23 -0.43 -2.58
C THR A 74 9.89 0.94 -2.57
N VAL A 75 10.48 1.29 -1.42
CA VAL A 75 11.27 2.52 -1.28
C VAL A 75 12.65 2.36 -1.92
N SER A 76 13.22 1.16 -1.87
CA SER A 76 14.50 0.82 -2.51
C SER A 76 14.42 -0.59 -3.11
N ASP A 77 15.22 -0.85 -4.13
CA ASP A 77 15.30 -2.16 -4.78
C ASP A 77 16.74 -2.55 -5.07
N ASP A 78 17.20 -3.62 -4.46
CA ASP A 78 18.58 -4.11 -4.59
C ASP A 78 18.89 -4.74 -5.96
N ARG A 79 17.85 -4.95 -6.79
CA ARG A 79 17.96 -5.52 -8.13
C ARG A 79 17.96 -4.49 -9.25
N GLY A 80 17.97 -3.19 -8.91
CA GLY A 80 17.98 -2.09 -9.87
C GLY A 80 16.72 -1.94 -10.72
N ARG A 81 15.59 -2.51 -10.27
CA ARG A 81 14.30 -2.34 -10.97
C ARG A 81 13.72 -0.98 -10.61
N LYS A 82 13.00 -0.38 -11.57
CA LYS A 82 12.29 0.88 -11.36
C LYS A 82 11.29 0.77 -10.21
N THR A 83 11.36 1.72 -9.28
CA THR A 83 10.50 1.76 -8.09
C THR A 83 9.42 2.84 -8.23
N VAL A 84 8.37 2.76 -7.41
CA VAL A 84 7.33 3.80 -7.34
C VAL A 84 7.86 5.16 -6.87
N MET A 85 9.01 5.18 -6.21
CA MET A 85 9.63 6.41 -5.70
C MET A 85 10.15 7.32 -6.81
N GLU A 86 10.54 6.75 -7.95
CA GLU A 86 11.07 7.49 -9.10
C GLU A 86 10.05 8.36 -9.83
N PHE A 87 8.77 8.22 -9.48
CA PHE A 87 7.67 8.99 -10.07
C PHE A 87 7.24 10.19 -9.20
N LEU A 88 7.79 10.29 -8.00
CA LEU A 88 7.43 11.36 -7.07
C LEU A 88 7.98 12.72 -7.55
N PRO A 89 7.25 13.82 -7.31
CA PRO A 89 7.74 15.16 -7.60
C PRO A 89 9.05 15.47 -6.85
N ALA A 90 9.88 16.30 -7.43
CA ALA A 90 11.07 16.81 -6.75
C ALA A 90 10.68 17.56 -5.47
N GLY A 91 11.44 17.38 -4.39
CA GLY A 91 11.16 17.98 -3.10
C GLY A 91 10.13 17.22 -2.25
N THR A 92 9.61 16.09 -2.73
CA THR A 92 8.79 15.19 -1.90
C THR A 92 9.63 14.71 -0.72
N GLY A 93 9.06 14.80 0.48
CA GLY A 93 9.65 14.27 1.70
C GLY A 93 9.74 12.74 1.68
N ARG A 94 10.16 12.17 2.79
CA ARG A 94 10.27 10.71 2.89
C ARG A 94 8.89 10.07 3.02
N VAL A 95 8.37 9.55 1.92
CA VAL A 95 7.12 8.79 1.87
C VAL A 95 7.38 7.32 1.51
N PHE A 96 6.38 6.46 1.69
CA PHE A 96 6.42 5.05 1.35
C PHE A 96 5.06 4.59 0.79
N PRO A 97 5.01 3.52 -0.02
CA PRO A 97 3.77 3.01 -0.58
C PRO A 97 2.91 2.34 0.51
N VAL A 98 1.61 2.63 0.49
CA VAL A 98 0.59 2.04 1.37
C VAL A 98 0.11 0.73 0.76
N GLY A 99 0.61 -0.37 1.29
CA GLY A 99 0.42 -1.69 0.69
C GLY A 99 1.20 -1.84 -0.62
N ARG A 100 0.80 -2.84 -1.40
CA ARG A 100 1.50 -3.16 -2.64
C ARG A 100 0.54 -3.45 -3.77
N LEU A 101 1.01 -3.21 -4.98
CA LEU A 101 0.55 -3.80 -6.23
C LEU A 101 1.70 -4.63 -6.79
N ASP A 102 1.39 -5.77 -7.38
CA ASP A 102 2.40 -6.62 -8.02
C ASP A 102 3.06 -5.89 -9.20
N TYR A 103 4.22 -6.37 -9.63
CA TYR A 103 4.99 -5.84 -10.75
C TYR A 103 4.13 -5.68 -12.02
N GLU A 104 3.29 -6.69 -12.31
CA GLU A 104 2.39 -6.75 -13.46
C GLU A 104 1.02 -6.09 -13.22
N THR A 105 0.77 -5.50 -12.05
CA THR A 105 -0.50 -4.87 -11.69
C THR A 105 -0.38 -3.36 -11.72
N GLU A 106 -1.36 -2.71 -12.33
CA GLU A 106 -1.46 -1.25 -12.49
C GLU A 106 -2.43 -0.63 -11.50
N GLY A 107 -2.43 0.70 -11.46
CA GLY A 107 -3.54 1.49 -10.93
C GLY A 107 -3.26 2.16 -9.58
N LEU A 108 -4.32 2.41 -8.85
CA LEU A 108 -4.34 3.24 -7.65
C LEU A 108 -3.38 2.72 -6.58
N LEU A 109 -2.39 3.53 -6.25
CA LEU A 109 -1.50 3.33 -5.12
C LEU A 109 -1.43 4.64 -4.33
N ILE A 110 -1.49 4.53 -3.00
CA ILE A 110 -1.28 5.66 -2.09
C ILE A 110 0.16 5.63 -1.62
N LEU A 111 0.82 6.80 -1.56
CA LEU A 111 2.11 6.97 -0.91
C LEU A 111 1.98 8.03 0.19
N THR A 112 2.55 7.79 1.34
CA THR A 112 2.49 8.71 2.48
C THR A 112 3.64 8.48 3.45
N ASN A 113 3.86 9.42 4.35
CA ASN A 113 4.71 9.25 5.52
C ASN A 113 3.88 9.02 6.81
N ASP A 114 2.54 9.01 6.73
CA ASP A 114 1.63 8.70 7.83
C ASP A 114 1.53 7.19 8.05
N GLY A 115 2.28 6.68 9.03
CA GLY A 115 2.34 5.26 9.34
C GLY A 115 1.03 4.71 9.93
N ASP A 116 0.28 5.53 10.66
CA ASP A 116 -0.96 5.09 11.30
C ASP A 116 -2.09 4.97 10.25
N LEU A 117 -2.16 5.90 9.30
CA LEU A 117 -3.04 5.77 8.15
C LEU A 117 -2.68 4.55 7.30
N ALA A 118 -1.38 4.37 7.00
CA ALA A 118 -0.92 3.22 6.21
C ALA A 118 -1.27 1.88 6.88
N PHE A 119 -1.13 1.79 8.20
CA PHE A 119 -1.53 0.61 8.96
C PHE A 119 -3.03 0.36 8.83
N ARG A 120 -3.89 1.36 9.08
CA ARG A 120 -5.35 1.21 8.95
C ARG A 120 -5.76 0.77 7.55
N LEU A 121 -5.19 1.34 6.50
CA LEU A 121 -5.54 1.01 5.11
C LEU A 121 -5.09 -0.39 4.67
N THR A 122 -4.12 -0.99 5.36
CA THR A 122 -3.51 -2.27 4.96
C THR A 122 -3.80 -3.42 5.91
N HIS A 123 -4.18 -3.15 7.15
CA HIS A 123 -4.42 -4.20 8.14
C HIS A 123 -5.62 -5.06 7.75
N PRO A 124 -5.52 -6.41 7.83
CA PRO A 124 -6.59 -7.31 7.38
C PRO A 124 -7.92 -7.16 8.12
N SER A 125 -7.92 -6.66 9.36
CA SER A 125 -9.13 -6.48 10.17
C SER A 125 -10.00 -5.31 9.73
N THR A 126 -9.46 -4.35 8.96
CA THR A 126 -10.21 -3.16 8.53
C THR A 126 -11.09 -3.42 7.31
N GLU A 127 -10.89 -4.52 6.63
CA GLU A 127 -11.71 -5.00 5.49
C GLU A 127 -12.03 -3.93 4.42
N ILE A 128 -11.13 -2.98 4.24
CA ILE A 128 -11.34 -1.88 3.29
C ILE A 128 -11.45 -2.43 1.87
N PRO A 129 -12.56 -2.16 1.15
CA PRO A 129 -12.79 -2.71 -0.17
C PRO A 129 -11.81 -2.13 -1.20
N LYS A 130 -11.22 -3.01 -1.98
CA LYS A 130 -10.33 -2.69 -3.10
C LYS A 130 -10.96 -3.20 -4.38
N LYS A 131 -11.31 -2.28 -5.27
CA LYS A 131 -11.94 -2.62 -6.56
C LYS A 131 -10.89 -2.67 -7.66
N TYR A 132 -10.95 -3.74 -8.42
CA TYR A 132 -10.08 -3.96 -9.58
C TYR A 132 -10.91 -4.08 -10.85
N MET A 133 -10.33 -3.64 -11.96
CA MET A 133 -10.72 -4.02 -13.31
C MET A 133 -9.73 -5.09 -13.76
N ALA A 134 -10.25 -6.27 -14.08
CA ALA A 134 -9.48 -7.39 -14.60
C ALA A 134 -9.92 -7.66 -16.05
N LYS A 135 -8.96 -7.76 -16.98
CA LYS A 135 -9.16 -8.25 -18.34
C LYS A 135 -8.77 -9.73 -18.37
N ILE A 136 -9.73 -10.58 -18.60
CA ILE A 136 -9.60 -12.03 -18.58
C ILE A 136 -9.62 -12.55 -20.00
N GLU A 137 -8.75 -13.47 -20.33
CA GLU A 137 -8.68 -14.13 -21.63
C GLU A 137 -9.97 -14.94 -21.90
N GLY A 138 -10.51 -14.78 -23.11
CA GLY A 138 -11.72 -15.47 -23.59
C GLY A 138 -13.03 -14.94 -23.01
N THR A 139 -14.10 -15.63 -23.36
CA THR A 139 -15.46 -15.28 -22.97
C THR A 139 -15.81 -15.92 -21.62
N LEU A 140 -16.36 -15.13 -20.72
CA LEU A 140 -16.99 -15.55 -19.47
C LEU A 140 -18.46 -15.16 -19.44
N THR A 141 -19.24 -15.94 -18.72
CA THR A 141 -20.62 -15.64 -18.35
C THR A 141 -20.70 -15.24 -16.86
N GLU A 142 -21.80 -14.64 -16.44
CA GLU A 142 -22.02 -14.32 -15.03
C GLU A 142 -22.00 -15.57 -14.12
N LYS A 143 -22.37 -16.75 -14.66
CA LYS A 143 -22.31 -18.03 -13.93
C LYS A 143 -20.87 -18.46 -13.64
N ASP A 144 -19.93 -18.21 -14.57
CA ASP A 144 -18.52 -18.55 -14.39
C ASP A 144 -17.86 -17.76 -13.25
N LEU A 145 -18.45 -16.63 -12.85
CA LEU A 145 -18.00 -15.82 -11.72
C LEU A 145 -18.51 -16.32 -10.34
N ASN A 146 -19.42 -17.29 -10.29
CA ASN A 146 -19.98 -17.77 -9.01
C ASN A 146 -18.93 -18.35 -8.06
N PRO A 147 -17.97 -19.19 -8.50
CA PRO A 147 -16.88 -19.62 -7.61
C PRO A 147 -16.06 -18.44 -7.07
N ILE A 148 -15.74 -17.46 -7.92
CA ILE A 148 -15.03 -16.24 -7.53
C ILE A 148 -15.78 -15.47 -6.42
N ARG A 149 -17.10 -15.30 -6.56
CA ARG A 149 -17.95 -14.60 -5.59
C ARG A 149 -18.06 -15.34 -4.26
N SER A 150 -18.12 -16.66 -4.31
CA SER A 150 -18.24 -17.52 -3.11
C SER A 150 -16.93 -17.66 -2.36
N GLY A 151 -15.82 -17.42 -3.01
CA GLY A 151 -14.46 -17.67 -2.55
C GLY A 151 -13.88 -18.92 -3.18
N VAL A 152 -12.57 -18.89 -3.41
CA VAL A 152 -11.77 -20.01 -3.92
C VAL A 152 -10.66 -20.33 -2.93
N GLU A 153 -10.25 -21.58 -2.91
CA GLU A 153 -9.15 -22.01 -2.04
C GLU A 153 -7.79 -21.61 -2.64
N LEU A 154 -6.98 -20.90 -1.86
CA LEU A 154 -5.63 -20.52 -2.18
C LEU A 154 -4.70 -20.93 -1.03
N ASP A 155 -3.75 -21.82 -1.30
CA ASP A 155 -2.81 -22.37 -0.28
C ASP A 155 -3.53 -23.00 0.93
N GLY A 156 -4.61 -23.76 0.69
CA GLY A 156 -5.39 -24.40 1.75
C GLY A 156 -6.31 -23.45 2.53
N VAL A 157 -6.40 -22.17 2.13
CA VAL A 157 -7.24 -21.18 2.80
C VAL A 157 -8.26 -20.60 1.84
N LEU A 158 -9.54 -20.71 2.18
CA LEU A 158 -10.63 -20.12 1.40
C LEU A 158 -10.53 -18.59 1.43
N THR A 159 -10.67 -17.96 0.27
CA THR A 159 -10.76 -16.49 0.18
C THR A 159 -12.11 -16.00 0.68
N LYS A 160 -12.17 -14.76 1.15
CA LYS A 160 -13.44 -14.14 1.53
C LYS A 160 -14.35 -14.00 0.32
N LYS A 161 -15.67 -14.01 0.58
CA LYS A 161 -16.67 -13.69 -0.43
C LYS A 161 -16.40 -12.31 -1.02
N CYS A 162 -16.59 -12.16 -2.32
CA CYS A 162 -16.32 -10.90 -3.00
C CYS A 162 -17.45 -10.54 -3.99
N LYS A 163 -17.43 -9.29 -4.46
CA LYS A 163 -18.33 -8.84 -5.53
C LYS A 163 -17.57 -8.92 -6.85
N ALA A 164 -18.15 -9.58 -7.84
CA ALA A 164 -17.60 -9.62 -9.20
C ALA A 164 -18.74 -9.53 -10.21
N HIS A 165 -18.56 -8.77 -11.28
CA HIS A 165 -19.53 -8.66 -12.38
C HIS A 165 -18.84 -8.35 -13.70
N ILE A 166 -19.42 -8.83 -14.79
CA ILE A 166 -18.93 -8.57 -16.14
C ILE A 166 -19.29 -7.13 -16.53
N VAL A 167 -18.32 -6.40 -17.05
CA VAL A 167 -18.51 -5.03 -17.59
C VAL A 167 -18.63 -5.07 -19.10
N GLU A 168 -17.83 -5.94 -19.73
CA GLU A 168 -17.73 -6.07 -21.17
C GLU A 168 -17.23 -7.47 -21.50
N THR A 169 -17.77 -8.08 -22.55
CA THR A 169 -17.29 -9.36 -23.05
C THR A 169 -17.34 -9.42 -24.57
N ASN A 170 -16.37 -10.10 -25.15
CA ASN A 170 -16.34 -10.45 -26.57
C ASN A 170 -15.61 -11.81 -26.75
N LYS A 171 -15.37 -12.21 -28.00
CA LYS A 171 -14.72 -13.52 -28.29
C LYS A 171 -13.28 -13.61 -27.77
N ALA A 172 -12.57 -12.48 -27.63
CA ALA A 172 -11.16 -12.45 -27.25
C ALA A 172 -10.95 -12.30 -25.74
N TYR A 173 -11.81 -11.52 -25.06
CA TYR A 173 -11.64 -11.25 -23.64
C TYR A 173 -12.96 -10.91 -22.94
N THR A 174 -12.92 -10.98 -21.61
CA THR A 174 -13.97 -10.46 -20.73
C THR A 174 -13.37 -9.48 -19.74
N LYS A 175 -13.95 -8.28 -19.61
CA LYS A 175 -13.61 -7.34 -18.53
C LYS A 175 -14.53 -7.57 -17.34
N VAL A 176 -13.93 -7.75 -16.17
CA VAL A 176 -14.62 -8.00 -14.92
C VAL A 176 -14.24 -6.93 -13.91
N HIS A 177 -15.22 -6.33 -13.24
CA HIS A 177 -14.98 -5.62 -12.01
C HIS A 177 -15.05 -6.59 -10.84
N ILE A 178 -14.00 -6.65 -10.04
CA ILE A 178 -13.93 -7.44 -8.81
C ILE A 178 -13.57 -6.55 -7.62
N THR A 179 -14.30 -6.72 -6.51
CA THR A 179 -14.06 -5.99 -5.25
C THR A 179 -13.79 -6.99 -4.14
N ILE A 180 -12.59 -6.92 -3.57
CA ILE A 180 -12.14 -7.75 -2.45
C ILE A 180 -11.86 -6.89 -1.23
N THR A 181 -11.96 -7.46 -0.01
CA THR A 181 -11.67 -6.79 1.27
C THR A 181 -10.38 -7.29 1.94
N GLU A 182 -9.71 -8.23 1.32
CA GLU A 182 -8.42 -8.78 1.76
C GLU A 182 -7.32 -8.51 0.72
N GLY A 183 -6.10 -9.01 0.92
CA GLY A 183 -4.98 -8.72 0.02
C GLY A 183 -3.88 -9.78 0.09
N LYS A 184 -4.23 -11.06 -0.18
CA LYS A 184 -3.24 -12.13 -0.30
C LYS A 184 -2.33 -11.90 -1.52
N ASN A 185 -1.16 -12.53 -1.52
CA ASN A 185 -0.24 -12.43 -2.65
C ASN A 185 -0.92 -12.83 -3.96
N ARG A 186 -0.86 -11.94 -4.98
CA ARG A 186 -1.47 -12.11 -6.32
C ARG A 186 -2.92 -12.61 -6.30
N GLN A 187 -3.69 -12.24 -5.26
CA GLN A 187 -4.98 -12.85 -4.96
C GLN A 187 -5.92 -12.89 -6.14
N VAL A 188 -6.23 -11.74 -6.77
CA VAL A 188 -7.19 -11.68 -7.89
C VAL A 188 -6.74 -12.56 -9.05
N ARG A 189 -5.44 -12.57 -9.40
CA ARG A 189 -4.92 -13.43 -10.48
C ARG A 189 -5.10 -14.90 -10.13
N ARG A 190 -4.71 -15.30 -8.92
CA ARG A 190 -4.85 -16.69 -8.44
C ARG A 190 -6.30 -17.13 -8.33
N MET A 191 -7.23 -16.24 -7.97
CA MET A 191 -8.66 -16.54 -7.97
C MET A 191 -9.17 -16.93 -9.37
N PHE A 192 -8.74 -16.21 -10.41
CA PHE A 192 -9.09 -16.55 -11.79
C PHE A 192 -8.33 -17.79 -12.30
N GLU A 193 -7.06 -17.94 -11.94
CA GLU A 193 -6.27 -19.14 -12.22
C GLU A 193 -6.93 -20.41 -11.65
N ALA A 194 -7.51 -20.35 -10.45
CA ALA A 194 -8.22 -21.46 -9.81
C ALA A 194 -9.49 -21.92 -10.57
N ILE A 195 -10.05 -21.08 -11.42
CA ILE A 195 -11.15 -21.45 -12.33
C ILE A 195 -10.67 -21.66 -13.79
N GLY A 196 -9.36 -21.84 -13.98
CA GLY A 196 -8.76 -22.11 -15.29
C GLY A 196 -8.75 -20.89 -16.23
N ARG A 197 -8.69 -19.67 -15.69
CA ARG A 197 -8.71 -18.42 -16.45
C ARG A 197 -7.47 -17.58 -16.22
N ASN A 198 -6.93 -16.99 -17.30
CA ASN A 198 -5.75 -16.12 -17.23
C ASN A 198 -6.15 -14.65 -17.19
N VAL A 199 -5.51 -13.87 -16.30
CA VAL A 199 -5.69 -12.41 -16.18
C VAL A 199 -4.61 -11.70 -16.98
N GLU A 200 -4.96 -11.18 -18.16
CA GLU A 200 -4.03 -10.42 -19.03
C GLU A 200 -3.65 -9.07 -18.43
N LEU A 201 -4.64 -8.35 -17.88
CA LEU A 201 -4.44 -7.04 -17.27
C LEU A 201 -5.22 -6.96 -15.96
N LEU A 202 -4.55 -6.42 -14.94
CA LEU A 202 -5.17 -6.14 -13.65
C LEU A 202 -4.86 -4.70 -13.23
N ARG A 203 -5.91 -3.92 -12.96
CA ARG A 203 -5.78 -2.51 -12.55
C ARG A 203 -6.64 -2.25 -11.32
N ARG A 204 -6.04 -1.77 -10.23
CA ARG A 204 -6.80 -1.29 -9.08
C ARG A 204 -7.39 0.07 -9.38
N VAL A 205 -8.72 0.17 -9.35
CA VAL A 205 -9.45 1.40 -9.74
C VAL A 205 -9.98 2.18 -8.55
N SER A 206 -10.13 1.53 -7.37
CA SER A 206 -10.46 2.25 -6.14
C SER A 206 -10.01 1.52 -4.87
N ILE A 207 -9.85 2.30 -3.78
CA ILE A 207 -9.73 1.86 -2.39
C ILE A 207 -10.85 2.56 -1.63
N GLY A 208 -11.82 1.81 -1.10
CA GLY A 208 -13.05 2.41 -0.57
C GLY A 208 -13.72 3.30 -1.61
N ARG A 209 -13.99 4.55 -1.23
CA ARG A 209 -14.56 5.58 -2.12
C ARG A 209 -13.51 6.35 -2.93
N LEU A 210 -12.23 6.27 -2.55
CA LEU A 210 -11.14 6.90 -3.30
C LEU A 210 -11.00 6.22 -4.66
N LYS A 211 -11.12 6.98 -5.74
CA LYS A 211 -11.12 6.48 -7.12
C LYS A 211 -9.89 6.96 -7.88
N LEU A 212 -9.41 6.13 -8.78
CA LEU A 212 -8.41 6.51 -9.76
C LEU A 212 -9.12 7.19 -10.95
N THR A 213 -9.20 8.52 -10.91
CA THR A 213 -9.81 9.34 -11.96
C THR A 213 -8.85 10.44 -12.40
N GLY A 214 -8.81 10.73 -13.71
CA GLY A 214 -8.06 11.87 -14.26
C GLY A 214 -6.54 11.79 -14.08
N LEU A 215 -5.98 10.60 -13.90
CA LEU A 215 -4.55 10.40 -13.70
C LEU A 215 -4.02 9.39 -14.73
N ASP A 216 -3.10 9.80 -15.57
CA ASP A 216 -2.46 8.93 -16.56
C ASP A 216 -1.48 7.94 -15.89
N ARG A 217 -1.07 6.90 -16.65
CA ARG A 217 -0.12 5.91 -16.14
C ARG A 217 1.22 6.55 -15.77
N GLY A 218 1.67 6.32 -14.55
CA GLY A 218 2.89 6.90 -14.01
C GLY A 218 2.70 8.27 -13.37
N GLU A 219 1.54 8.89 -13.52
CA GLU A 219 1.28 10.17 -12.86
C GLU A 219 1.04 10.02 -11.38
N VAL A 220 1.46 11.08 -10.66
CA VAL A 220 1.31 11.23 -9.21
C VAL A 220 0.75 12.63 -8.93
N ARG A 221 -0.21 12.71 -8.02
CA ARG A 221 -0.72 13.98 -7.50
C ARG A 221 -0.86 13.94 -5.98
N PRO A 222 -0.80 15.07 -5.30
CA PRO A 222 -1.25 15.15 -3.91
C PRO A 222 -2.71 14.70 -3.77
N LEU A 223 -3.06 14.09 -2.63
CA LEU A 223 -4.45 13.90 -2.25
C LEU A 223 -5.08 15.23 -1.86
N THR A 224 -6.35 15.42 -2.17
CA THR A 224 -7.12 16.57 -1.71
C THR A 224 -7.45 16.43 -0.21
N GLU A 225 -7.74 17.54 0.46
CA GLU A 225 -8.15 17.51 1.88
C GLU A 225 -9.37 16.60 2.12
N GLN A 226 -10.34 16.60 1.20
CA GLN A 226 -11.51 15.74 1.28
C GLN A 226 -11.15 14.25 1.17
N GLU A 227 -10.20 13.89 0.29
CA GLU A 227 -9.69 12.53 0.15
C GLU A 227 -8.92 12.09 1.41
N ILE A 228 -8.08 12.97 1.97
CA ILE A 228 -7.34 12.73 3.21
C ILE A 228 -8.33 12.52 4.36
N PHE A 229 -9.27 13.44 4.54
CA PHE A 229 -10.29 13.33 5.58
C PHE A 229 -11.06 12.00 5.47
N TYR A 230 -11.51 11.65 4.25
CA TYR A 230 -12.18 10.38 4.02
C TYR A 230 -11.31 9.18 4.43
N LEU A 231 -10.04 9.15 4.04
CA LEU A 231 -9.15 8.04 4.39
C LEU A 231 -8.89 7.95 5.90
N GLN A 232 -8.91 9.07 6.59
CA GLN A 232 -8.75 9.14 8.05
C GLN A 232 -10.00 8.65 8.81
N THR A 233 -11.17 8.63 8.16
CA THR A 233 -12.42 8.10 8.74
C THR A 233 -12.63 6.59 8.54
N LEU A 234 -11.76 5.94 7.76
CA LEU A 234 -11.74 4.48 7.58
C LEU A 234 -11.02 3.83 8.77
#